data_3832367309c0a6086ac4d286d08b6480
#
_entry.id   3832367309c0a6086ac4d286d08b6480
#
_cell.length_a   1.000
_cell.length_b   1.000
_cell.length_c   1.000
_cell.angle_alpha   90.00
_cell.angle_beta   90.00
_cell.angle_gamma   90.00
#
_symmetry.space_group_name_H-M   'P 1'
#
loop_
_entity.id
_entity.type
_entity.pdbx_description
1 polymer ?
#
loop_
_entity_poly.entity_id
_entity_poly.type
_entity_poly.pdbx_seq_one_letter_code
_entity_poly.pdbx_strand_id
1 'polypeptide(L)'
;MTAAAVCAAALAALTAVPAQAQGPKGGTPHWSLKDTGAPDVRFRGLAAVSRNTAWAAGTLGTVLRTTDGGRTWRDVSPPGAGELQFRDVEAFDARRAVVLAIGEGEDSRVYRTDDGGTTWTETFRNPDPRAFYDCVTFFDHRHGLAMSDPVDGKFRILSTRDGGRSWVVLPDTGMPPALDGEAGFAASGQCLVSSGPKDVWLATGGAARARVLHSADRGHTWTVTDTTIPAGDPARGVFALAFRDRHHGLAVGGDFNPGQASPDAAARTSDGGRTWRSAPGSPPAYRSGVAWLPHSRTDALAVGPTGTDLTTDGGRTWRTVDTGSYDTVDCTPDRSCWAAGERGRVARLEQ
;
A
#
# COMPACT_ATOMS: atom_id res chain seq x y z
N MET A 1 -20.92 44.13 -83.68
CA MET A 1 -21.93 43.52 -82.83
C MET A 1 -21.29 42.28 -82.18
N THR A 2 -20.76 42.44 -80.99
CA THR A 2 -20.05 41.38 -80.22
C THR A 2 -20.74 41.23 -78.87
N ALA A 3 -21.34 40.09 -78.68
CA ALA A 3 -22.00 39.72 -77.40
C ALA A 3 -20.97 39.26 -76.40
N ALA A 4 -20.98 39.87 -75.18
CA ALA A 4 -20.17 39.46 -74.07
C ALA A 4 -20.95 38.43 -73.21
N ALA A 5 -20.35 37.29 -73.02
CA ALA A 5 -20.86 36.24 -72.10
C ALA A 5 -20.33 36.50 -70.69
N VAL A 6 -21.24 36.64 -69.73
CA VAL A 6 -20.90 36.73 -68.27
C VAL A 6 -20.94 35.35 -67.68
N CYS A 7 -19.79 34.87 -67.23
CA CYS A 7 -19.69 33.64 -66.39
C CYS A 7 -19.89 34.01 -64.94
N ALA A 8 -20.97 33.51 -64.32
CA ALA A 8 -21.19 33.56 -62.86
C ALA A 8 -20.51 32.39 -62.23
N ALA A 9 -19.51 32.64 -61.37
CA ALA A 9 -18.87 31.62 -60.51
C ALA A 9 -19.63 31.51 -59.19
N ALA A 10 -20.21 30.35 -58.94
CA ALA A 10 -20.83 30.03 -57.63
C ALA A 10 -19.75 29.58 -56.64
N LEU A 11 -19.49 30.38 -55.60
CA LEU A 11 -18.70 29.96 -54.43
C LEU A 11 -19.56 29.07 -53.54
N ALA A 12 -19.20 27.81 -53.45
CA ALA A 12 -19.73 26.89 -52.42
C ALA A 12 -18.99 27.14 -51.10
N ALA A 13 -19.67 27.69 -50.10
CA ALA A 13 -19.14 27.83 -48.77
C ALA A 13 -19.21 26.45 -48.06
N LEU A 14 -18.07 25.81 -47.83
CA LEU A 14 -17.93 24.64 -46.96
C LEU A 14 -18.02 25.12 -45.51
N THR A 15 -19.15 24.89 -44.86
CA THR A 15 -19.28 25.05 -43.41
C THR A 15 -18.57 23.88 -42.71
N ALA A 16 -17.42 24.16 -42.10
CA ALA A 16 -16.75 23.21 -41.23
C ALA A 16 -17.61 22.98 -39.95
N VAL A 17 -18.11 21.76 -39.79
CA VAL A 17 -18.75 21.32 -38.54
C VAL A 17 -17.64 21.21 -37.51
N PRO A 18 -17.73 21.90 -36.35
CA PRO A 18 -16.72 21.71 -35.30
C PRO A 18 -16.76 20.28 -34.81
N ALA A 19 -15.60 19.60 -34.83
CA ALA A 19 -15.43 18.29 -34.20
C ALA A 19 -15.72 18.45 -32.70
N GLN A 20 -16.80 17.85 -32.25
CA GLN A 20 -17.06 17.72 -30.82
C GLN A 20 -15.93 16.89 -30.23
N ALA A 21 -15.14 17.51 -29.38
CA ALA A 21 -14.20 16.80 -28.51
C ALA A 21 -15.01 15.80 -27.67
N GLN A 22 -14.87 14.52 -27.99
CA GLN A 22 -15.38 13.47 -27.09
C GLN A 22 -14.59 13.60 -25.78
N GLY A 23 -15.26 14.11 -24.74
CA GLY A 23 -14.74 14.09 -23.38
C GLY A 23 -14.41 12.65 -22.98
N PRO A 24 -13.52 12.45 -22.01
CA PRO A 24 -13.08 11.12 -21.63
C PRO A 24 -14.29 10.28 -21.21
N LYS A 25 -14.52 9.18 -21.93
CA LYS A 25 -15.44 8.11 -21.54
C LYS A 25 -14.76 7.30 -20.42
N GLY A 26 -14.66 7.87 -19.23
CA GLY A 26 -14.25 7.16 -18.04
C GLY A 26 -15.36 7.33 -17.01
N GLY A 27 -16.01 6.23 -16.60
CA GLY A 27 -16.89 6.21 -15.46
C GLY A 27 -16.12 6.64 -14.20
N THR A 28 -16.82 7.09 -13.16
CA THR A 28 -16.16 7.33 -11.87
C THR A 28 -15.62 5.99 -11.36
N PRO A 29 -14.34 5.90 -10.96
CA PRO A 29 -13.79 4.68 -10.40
C PRO A 29 -14.63 4.21 -9.21
N HIS A 30 -14.98 2.93 -9.17
CA HIS A 30 -15.75 2.34 -8.09
C HIS A 30 -15.26 0.95 -7.74
N TRP A 31 -15.46 0.53 -6.48
CA TRP A 31 -15.07 -0.78 -6.01
C TRP A 31 -16.15 -1.82 -6.32
N SER A 32 -15.78 -2.86 -7.06
CA SER A 32 -16.59 -4.06 -7.29
C SER A 32 -16.26 -5.10 -6.22
N LEU A 33 -17.16 -5.30 -5.28
CA LEU A 33 -17.00 -6.28 -4.20
C LEU A 33 -16.87 -7.70 -4.75
N LYS A 34 -16.04 -8.50 -4.08
CA LYS A 34 -15.84 -9.92 -4.37
C LYS A 34 -16.21 -10.73 -3.13
N ASP A 35 -16.97 -11.79 -3.32
CA ASP A 35 -17.32 -12.70 -2.23
C ASP A 35 -16.11 -13.61 -1.94
N THR A 36 -15.59 -13.49 -0.73
CA THR A 36 -14.43 -14.27 -0.27
C THR A 36 -14.84 -15.54 0.47
N GLY A 37 -16.10 -15.66 0.88
CA GLY A 37 -16.56 -16.74 1.75
C GLY A 37 -16.04 -16.69 3.19
N ALA A 38 -15.39 -15.60 3.61
CA ALA A 38 -14.74 -15.46 4.91
C ALA A 38 -15.24 -14.23 5.69
N PRO A 39 -16.52 -14.14 6.07
CA PRO A 39 -17.14 -12.93 6.62
C PRO A 39 -16.58 -12.48 7.98
N ASP A 40 -15.93 -13.38 8.73
CA ASP A 40 -15.37 -13.10 10.05
C ASP A 40 -13.92 -12.61 10.02
N VAL A 41 -13.29 -12.62 8.83
CA VAL A 41 -11.90 -12.25 8.65
C VAL A 41 -11.77 -10.75 8.38
N ARG A 42 -10.81 -10.10 9.01
CA ARG A 42 -10.34 -8.77 8.64
C ARG A 42 -9.03 -8.91 7.88
N PHE A 43 -9.04 -8.55 6.59
CA PHE A 43 -7.86 -8.58 5.73
C PHE A 43 -7.11 -7.25 5.81
N ARG A 44 -5.82 -7.33 6.17
CA ARG A 44 -4.90 -6.19 6.20
C ARG A 44 -3.68 -6.39 5.32
N GLY A 45 -3.27 -7.63 5.08
CA GLY A 45 -2.30 -7.97 4.04
C GLY A 45 -3.00 -8.14 2.69
N LEU A 46 -2.45 -7.54 1.66
CA LEU A 46 -2.96 -7.65 0.30
C LEU A 46 -1.81 -7.56 -0.70
N ALA A 47 -1.68 -8.55 -1.56
CA ALA A 47 -0.76 -8.52 -2.69
C ALA A 47 -1.51 -8.72 -4.00
N ALA A 48 -1.59 -7.67 -4.79
CA ALA A 48 -2.12 -7.71 -6.14
C ALA A 48 -1.01 -8.14 -7.11
N VAL A 49 -1.17 -9.28 -7.76
CA VAL A 49 -0.20 -9.79 -8.74
C VAL A 49 -0.59 -9.39 -10.16
N SER A 50 -1.87 -9.45 -10.46
CA SER A 50 -2.46 -9.08 -11.75
C SER A 50 -3.96 -8.85 -11.61
N ARG A 51 -4.61 -8.51 -12.73
CA ARG A 51 -6.08 -8.43 -12.79
C ARG A 51 -6.79 -9.74 -12.39
N ASN A 52 -6.09 -10.88 -12.52
CA ASN A 52 -6.68 -12.18 -12.24
C ASN A 52 -6.18 -12.78 -10.92
N THR A 53 -5.01 -12.39 -10.46
CA THR A 53 -4.35 -13.02 -9.30
C THR A 53 -4.14 -12.00 -8.18
N ALA A 54 -4.65 -12.32 -7.01
CA ALA A 54 -4.41 -11.59 -5.78
C ALA A 54 -4.37 -12.54 -4.58
N TRP A 55 -3.67 -12.11 -3.54
CA TRP A 55 -3.59 -12.76 -2.25
C TRP A 55 -4.10 -11.81 -1.18
N ALA A 56 -4.85 -12.31 -0.21
CA ALA A 56 -5.32 -11.55 0.94
C ALA A 56 -4.98 -12.32 2.22
N ALA A 57 -4.43 -11.64 3.21
CA ALA A 57 -4.03 -12.21 4.48
C ALA A 57 -4.67 -11.43 5.63
N GLY A 58 -5.09 -12.13 6.69
CA GLY A 58 -5.88 -11.49 7.75
C GLY A 58 -5.88 -12.22 9.08
N THR A 59 -6.86 -11.86 9.88
CA THR A 59 -7.12 -12.48 11.19
C THR A 59 -7.44 -13.96 11.07
N LEU A 60 -7.44 -14.69 12.20
CA LEU A 60 -7.73 -16.12 12.26
C LEU A 60 -6.78 -16.97 11.42
N GLY A 61 -5.53 -16.53 11.27
CA GLY A 61 -4.53 -17.22 10.46
C GLY A 61 -4.88 -17.40 9.00
N THR A 62 -5.81 -16.58 8.47
CA THR A 62 -6.39 -16.77 7.15
C THR A 62 -5.52 -16.18 6.05
N VAL A 63 -5.29 -16.98 5.01
CA VAL A 63 -4.71 -16.55 3.73
C VAL A 63 -5.58 -17.04 2.60
N LEU A 64 -6.11 -16.12 1.80
CA LEU A 64 -6.91 -16.43 0.63
C LEU A 64 -6.15 -16.09 -0.65
N ARG A 65 -6.41 -16.83 -1.71
CA ARG A 65 -5.87 -16.57 -3.05
C ARG A 65 -6.96 -16.70 -4.12
N THR A 66 -6.97 -15.75 -5.06
CA THR A 66 -7.70 -15.87 -6.33
C THR A 66 -6.75 -15.96 -7.51
N THR A 67 -7.18 -16.63 -8.58
CA THR A 67 -6.48 -16.68 -9.88
C THR A 67 -7.43 -16.42 -11.06
N ASP A 68 -8.65 -15.99 -10.77
CA ASP A 68 -9.71 -15.78 -11.76
C ASP A 68 -10.39 -14.39 -11.65
N GLY A 69 -9.68 -13.42 -11.07
CA GLY A 69 -10.17 -12.04 -10.92
C GLY A 69 -11.17 -11.87 -9.77
N GLY A 70 -11.08 -12.72 -8.75
CA GLY A 70 -11.94 -12.67 -7.57
C GLY A 70 -13.31 -13.30 -7.79
N ARG A 71 -13.50 -14.10 -8.84
CA ARG A 71 -14.73 -14.90 -9.01
C ARG A 71 -14.78 -16.04 -8.01
N THR A 72 -13.62 -16.61 -7.71
CA THR A 72 -13.46 -17.58 -6.62
C THR A 72 -12.23 -17.24 -5.77
N TRP A 73 -12.36 -17.48 -4.48
CA TRP A 73 -11.27 -17.40 -3.53
C TRP A 73 -11.05 -18.76 -2.90
N ARG A 74 -9.79 -19.17 -2.81
CA ARG A 74 -9.41 -20.42 -2.15
C ARG A 74 -8.74 -20.08 -0.82
N ASP A 75 -9.17 -20.76 0.23
CA ASP A 75 -8.43 -20.78 1.47
C ASP A 75 -7.15 -21.61 1.25
N VAL A 76 -6.03 -20.95 1.45
CA VAL A 76 -4.68 -21.51 1.30
C VAL A 76 -3.84 -21.22 2.55
N SER A 77 -4.49 -21.10 3.68
CA SER A 77 -3.88 -20.77 4.98
C SER A 77 -2.82 -21.78 5.41
N PRO A 78 -1.73 -21.35 6.07
CA PRO A 78 -0.78 -22.26 6.69
C PRO A 78 -1.45 -23.15 7.74
N PRO A 79 -1.24 -24.46 7.73
CA PRO A 79 -1.80 -25.35 8.75
C PRO A 79 -1.36 -24.95 10.16
N GLY A 80 -2.30 -24.95 11.11
CA GLY A 80 -2.02 -24.64 12.52
C GLY A 80 -1.82 -23.14 12.82
N ALA A 81 -2.12 -22.24 11.88
CA ALA A 81 -1.96 -20.80 12.05
C ALA A 81 -3.21 -20.08 12.61
N GLY A 82 -4.27 -20.79 13.00
CA GLY A 82 -5.58 -20.20 13.35
C GLY A 82 -5.57 -19.11 14.43
N GLU A 83 -4.60 -19.14 15.34
CA GLU A 83 -4.43 -18.12 16.39
C GLU A 83 -3.62 -16.90 15.91
N LEU A 84 -2.97 -16.97 14.74
CA LEU A 84 -2.10 -15.92 14.22
C LEU A 84 -2.91 -14.83 13.53
N GLN A 85 -2.30 -13.65 13.45
CA GLN A 85 -2.83 -12.51 12.72
C GLN A 85 -1.87 -12.15 11.59
N PHE A 86 -2.21 -12.54 10.37
CA PHE A 86 -1.45 -12.10 9.20
C PHE A 86 -1.82 -10.66 8.85
N ARG A 87 -0.81 -9.80 8.82
CA ARG A 87 -0.99 -8.37 8.55
C ARG A 87 -0.32 -7.92 7.27
N ASP A 88 0.54 -8.78 6.72
CA ASP A 88 1.21 -8.49 5.48
C ASP A 88 1.37 -9.74 4.61
N VAL A 89 1.32 -9.56 3.31
CA VAL A 89 1.58 -10.59 2.31
C VAL A 89 2.26 -9.98 1.11
N GLU A 90 3.37 -10.60 0.70
CA GLU A 90 4.10 -10.28 -0.51
C GLU A 90 4.02 -11.46 -1.48
N ALA A 91 3.47 -11.25 -2.66
CA ALA A 91 3.32 -12.32 -3.65
C ALA A 91 4.07 -12.00 -4.94
N PHE A 92 4.90 -12.94 -5.38
CA PHE A 92 5.67 -12.81 -6.61
C PHE A 92 4.88 -13.29 -7.84
N ASP A 93 3.93 -14.18 -7.62
CA ASP A 93 3.03 -14.77 -8.63
C ASP A 93 1.91 -15.59 -7.98
N ALA A 94 1.18 -16.37 -8.78
CA ALA A 94 0.11 -17.24 -8.29
C ALA A 94 0.61 -18.43 -7.43
N ARG A 95 1.92 -18.69 -7.39
CA ARG A 95 2.50 -19.84 -6.69
C ARG A 95 3.37 -19.45 -5.49
N ARG A 96 4.03 -18.31 -5.57
CA ARG A 96 5.04 -17.90 -4.60
C ARG A 96 4.58 -16.69 -3.82
N ALA A 97 4.50 -16.85 -2.50
CA ALA A 97 4.14 -15.78 -1.58
C ALA A 97 4.87 -15.95 -0.24
N VAL A 98 5.01 -14.84 0.45
CA VAL A 98 5.50 -14.73 1.82
C VAL A 98 4.42 -14.02 2.63
N VAL A 99 4.08 -14.52 3.81
CA VAL A 99 3.14 -13.87 4.72
C VAL A 99 3.81 -13.62 6.07
N LEU A 100 3.50 -12.48 6.67
CA LEU A 100 3.99 -12.08 7.99
C LEU A 100 2.83 -12.09 8.98
N ALA A 101 2.98 -12.89 10.04
CA ALA A 101 2.15 -12.82 11.23
C ALA A 101 2.78 -11.83 12.20
N ILE A 102 1.95 -10.95 12.75
CA ILE A 102 2.33 -10.02 13.82
C ILE A 102 2.10 -10.65 15.18
N GLY A 103 2.72 -10.10 16.19
CA GLY A 103 2.55 -10.45 17.61
C GLY A 103 3.84 -10.30 18.38
N GLU A 104 3.74 -10.37 19.71
CA GLU A 104 4.91 -10.34 20.57
C GLU A 104 5.65 -11.69 20.51
N GLY A 105 6.97 -11.65 20.56
CA GLY A 105 7.79 -12.85 20.61
C GLY A 105 7.49 -13.82 19.47
N GLU A 106 7.24 -15.07 19.80
CA GLU A 106 7.05 -16.16 18.84
C GLU A 106 5.78 -16.06 17.98
N ASP A 107 4.86 -15.12 18.24
CA ASP A 107 3.71 -14.87 17.37
C ASP A 107 4.10 -14.10 16.10
N SER A 108 5.19 -13.33 16.14
CA SER A 108 5.80 -12.77 14.94
C SER A 108 6.50 -13.87 14.16
N ARG A 109 5.91 -14.26 13.02
CA ARG A 109 6.40 -15.36 12.16
C ARG A 109 6.32 -15.01 10.69
N VAL A 110 7.22 -15.59 9.93
CA VAL A 110 7.17 -15.52 8.47
C VAL A 110 6.97 -16.92 7.90
N TYR A 111 5.99 -17.04 7.04
CA TYR A 111 5.74 -18.25 6.26
C TYR A 111 5.95 -17.99 4.78
N ARG A 112 6.42 -19.00 4.07
CA ARG A 112 6.63 -18.97 2.63
C ARG A 112 5.97 -20.16 1.95
N THR A 113 5.38 -19.93 0.78
CA THR A 113 4.92 -20.97 -0.15
C THR A 113 5.60 -20.83 -1.51
N ASP A 114 5.85 -21.94 -2.19
CA ASP A 114 6.33 -22.02 -3.57
C ASP A 114 5.33 -22.75 -4.49
N ASP A 115 4.18 -23.22 -3.98
CA ASP A 115 3.19 -24.03 -4.68
C ASP A 115 1.75 -23.49 -4.61
N GLY A 116 1.62 -22.21 -4.29
CA GLY A 116 0.34 -21.53 -4.27
C GLY A 116 -0.45 -21.75 -2.98
N GLY A 117 0.24 -22.00 -1.89
CA GLY A 117 -0.33 -22.23 -0.57
C GLY A 117 -0.81 -23.65 -0.35
N THR A 118 -0.44 -24.60 -1.23
CA THR A 118 -0.67 -26.03 -0.98
C THR A 118 0.18 -26.52 0.18
N THR A 119 1.42 -26.03 0.25
CA THR A 119 2.33 -26.22 1.39
C THR A 119 2.95 -24.89 1.81
N TRP A 120 3.23 -24.78 3.10
CA TRP A 120 3.89 -23.65 3.71
C TRP A 120 5.08 -24.10 4.55
N THR A 121 6.15 -23.32 4.49
CA THR A 121 7.31 -23.45 5.36
C THR A 121 7.37 -22.23 6.27
N GLU A 122 7.42 -22.44 7.59
CA GLU A 122 7.78 -21.38 8.53
C GLU A 122 9.28 -21.10 8.34
N THR A 123 9.62 -19.91 7.86
CA THR A 123 11.00 -19.53 7.50
C THR A 123 11.65 -18.63 8.54
N PHE A 124 10.83 -18.05 9.41
CA PHE A 124 11.28 -17.28 10.57
C PHE A 124 10.26 -17.37 11.69
N ARG A 125 10.77 -17.54 12.91
CA ARG A 125 10.05 -17.37 14.16
C ARG A 125 10.88 -16.45 15.04
N ASN A 126 10.25 -15.39 15.52
CA ASN A 126 10.95 -14.41 16.34
C ASN A 126 11.37 -14.99 17.69
N PRO A 127 12.66 -15.01 18.03
CA PRO A 127 13.13 -15.55 19.30
C PRO A 127 13.18 -14.51 20.43
N ASP A 128 13.02 -13.20 20.12
CA ASP A 128 13.09 -12.14 21.13
C ASP A 128 11.69 -11.72 21.56
N PRO A 129 11.28 -11.96 22.82
CA PRO A 129 9.93 -11.65 23.29
C PRO A 129 9.59 -10.15 23.27
N ARG A 130 10.58 -9.27 23.09
CA ARG A 130 10.38 -7.81 23.03
C ARG A 130 10.17 -7.29 21.61
N ALA A 131 10.44 -8.11 20.60
CA ALA A 131 10.29 -7.68 19.20
C ALA A 131 8.90 -8.02 18.68
N PHE A 132 8.32 -7.09 17.94
CA PHE A 132 7.01 -7.19 17.30
C PHE A 132 7.18 -6.78 15.83
N TYR A 133 7.12 -7.74 14.90
CA TYR A 133 7.30 -7.48 13.49
C TYR A 133 5.99 -7.06 12.83
N ASP A 134 5.99 -5.93 12.11
CA ASP A 134 4.81 -5.25 11.59
C ASP A 134 4.58 -5.41 10.10
N CYS A 135 5.63 -5.23 9.29
CA CYS A 135 5.55 -5.17 7.82
C CYS A 135 6.73 -5.89 7.17
N VAL A 136 6.49 -6.37 5.94
CA VAL A 136 7.50 -7.00 5.08
C VAL A 136 7.42 -6.39 3.69
N THR A 137 8.56 -6.21 3.01
CA THR A 137 8.61 -5.76 1.62
C THR A 137 9.75 -6.43 0.86
N PHE A 138 9.64 -6.50 -0.46
CA PHE A 138 10.68 -7.07 -1.32
C PHE A 138 11.12 -6.07 -2.40
N PHE A 139 12.44 -5.97 -2.62
CA PHE A 139 13.02 -5.20 -3.72
C PHE A 139 12.96 -5.96 -5.04
N ASP A 140 13.05 -7.27 -4.95
CA ASP A 140 13.00 -8.24 -6.05
C ASP A 140 12.65 -9.63 -5.51
N HIS A 141 12.59 -10.64 -6.38
CA HIS A 141 12.24 -12.02 -5.98
C HIS A 141 13.20 -12.69 -4.98
N ARG A 142 14.31 -12.04 -4.61
CA ARG A 142 15.33 -12.59 -3.72
C ARG A 142 15.53 -11.77 -2.46
N HIS A 143 15.51 -10.44 -2.58
CA HIS A 143 15.89 -9.53 -1.51
C HIS A 143 14.64 -8.88 -0.90
N GLY A 144 14.48 -9.05 0.38
CA GLY A 144 13.39 -8.46 1.15
C GLY A 144 13.82 -8.07 2.55
N LEU A 145 12.99 -7.25 3.17
CA LEU A 145 13.14 -6.81 4.56
C LEU A 145 11.81 -6.96 5.29
N ALA A 146 11.89 -7.24 6.59
CA ALA A 146 10.80 -7.01 7.52
C ALA A 146 11.29 -6.11 8.65
N MET A 147 10.38 -5.31 9.21
CA MET A 147 10.70 -4.42 10.32
C MET A 147 9.94 -4.80 11.57
N SER A 148 10.55 -4.59 12.71
CA SER A 148 9.95 -4.70 14.02
C SER A 148 9.98 -3.36 14.73
N ASP A 149 9.05 -3.16 15.62
CA ASP A 149 9.07 -2.09 16.61
C ASP A 149 10.42 -2.01 17.34
N PRO A 150 10.74 -0.87 17.95
CA PRO A 150 12.03 -0.66 18.58
C PRO A 150 12.32 -1.66 19.71
N VAL A 151 13.48 -2.27 19.63
CA VAL A 151 14.09 -3.05 20.70
C VAL A 151 15.39 -2.34 21.11
N ASP A 152 15.56 -2.07 22.38
CA ASP A 152 16.68 -1.30 22.92
C ASP A 152 16.81 0.09 22.27
N GLY A 153 15.66 0.73 21.97
CA GLY A 153 15.57 2.09 21.42
C GLY A 153 15.85 2.21 19.91
N LYS A 154 15.84 1.09 19.15
CA LYS A 154 16.06 1.09 17.70
C LYS A 154 15.13 0.12 16.99
N PHE A 155 14.60 0.52 15.85
CA PHE A 155 13.86 -0.39 14.97
C PHE A 155 14.76 -1.55 14.55
N ARG A 156 14.22 -2.75 14.58
CA ARG A 156 14.96 -3.95 14.19
C ARG A 156 14.58 -4.34 12.75
N ILE A 157 15.58 -4.66 11.95
CA ILE A 157 15.40 -5.02 10.55
C ILE A 157 15.80 -6.48 10.35
N LEU A 158 14.88 -7.25 9.78
CA LEU A 158 15.08 -8.61 9.33
C LEU A 158 15.31 -8.59 7.82
N SER A 159 16.29 -9.32 7.32
CA SER A 159 16.67 -9.33 5.89
C SER A 159 16.73 -10.74 5.33
N THR A 160 16.26 -10.88 4.09
CA THR A 160 16.42 -12.09 3.27
C THR A 160 17.17 -11.80 1.98
N ARG A 161 17.91 -12.80 1.46
CA ARG A 161 18.61 -12.74 0.16
C ARG A 161 18.25 -13.93 -0.74
N ASP A 162 17.32 -14.74 -0.32
CA ASP A 162 16.89 -15.97 -0.99
C ASP A 162 15.37 -16.07 -1.20
N GLY A 163 14.72 -14.89 -1.18
CA GLY A 163 13.28 -14.76 -1.41
C GLY A 163 12.43 -15.18 -0.23
N GLY A 164 12.94 -15.01 0.98
CA GLY A 164 12.23 -15.33 2.21
C GLY A 164 12.36 -16.80 2.65
N ARG A 165 13.31 -17.55 2.11
CA ARG A 165 13.59 -18.93 2.59
C ARG A 165 14.39 -18.93 3.88
N SER A 166 15.22 -17.93 4.09
CA SER A 166 15.92 -17.68 5.34
C SER A 166 15.98 -16.19 5.65
N TRP A 167 16.09 -15.87 6.92
CA TRP A 167 16.09 -14.50 7.41
C TRP A 167 17.20 -14.29 8.43
N VAL A 168 17.78 -13.10 8.43
CA VAL A 168 18.78 -12.67 9.41
C VAL A 168 18.46 -11.28 9.93
N VAL A 169 18.62 -11.05 11.22
CA VAL A 169 18.52 -9.71 11.81
C VAL A 169 19.77 -8.92 11.43
N LEU A 170 19.58 -7.74 10.82
CA LEU A 170 20.67 -6.85 10.48
C LEU A 170 21.25 -6.18 11.74
N PRO A 171 22.56 -5.83 11.75
CA PRO A 171 23.11 -4.97 12.79
C PRO A 171 22.41 -3.62 12.83
N ASP A 172 22.15 -3.10 14.03
CA ASP A 172 21.45 -1.84 14.26
C ASP A 172 22.36 -0.59 14.28
N THR A 173 23.64 -0.75 13.99
CA THR A 173 24.64 0.33 14.02
C THR A 173 24.30 1.48 13.07
N GLY A 174 23.64 1.19 11.96
CA GLY A 174 23.17 2.18 10.98
C GLY A 174 21.76 2.71 11.22
N MET A 175 21.07 2.27 12.29
CA MET A 175 19.71 2.68 12.62
C MET A 175 19.71 3.87 13.58
N PRO A 176 19.03 5.01 13.25
CA PRO A 176 18.84 6.12 14.18
C PRO A 176 18.05 5.68 15.42
N PRO A 177 18.23 6.39 16.56
CA PRO A 177 17.41 6.14 17.74
C PRO A 177 15.91 6.39 17.46
N ALA A 178 15.08 5.51 17.99
CA ALA A 178 13.64 5.75 18.08
C ALA A 178 13.33 6.84 19.11
N LEU A 179 12.22 7.53 18.92
CA LEU A 179 11.63 8.39 19.94
C LEU A 179 10.93 7.55 21.00
N ASP A 180 10.72 8.13 22.17
CA ASP A 180 9.91 7.48 23.20
C ASP A 180 8.48 7.25 22.70
N GLY A 181 8.00 6.00 22.80
CA GLY A 181 6.69 5.56 22.29
C GLY A 181 6.59 5.45 20.77
N GLU A 182 7.68 5.56 20.02
CA GLU A 182 7.63 5.42 18.56
C GLU A 182 7.50 3.94 18.15
N ALA A 183 6.59 3.69 17.21
CA ALA A 183 6.27 2.37 16.70
C ALA A 183 5.95 2.39 15.20
N GLY A 184 5.98 1.24 14.55
CA GLY A 184 5.33 0.99 13.29
C GLY A 184 3.84 0.74 13.48
N PHE A 185 3.11 0.68 12.36
CA PHE A 185 1.68 0.36 12.40
C PHE A 185 1.34 -0.75 11.41
N ALA A 186 1.10 -1.95 11.91
CA ALA A 186 0.67 -3.11 11.12
C ALA A 186 -0.78 -2.97 10.62
N ALA A 187 -1.09 -1.89 9.92
CA ALA A 187 -2.45 -1.54 9.50
C ALA A 187 -2.80 -2.05 8.10
N SER A 188 -1.82 -2.17 7.20
CA SER A 188 -2.03 -2.52 5.79
C SER A 188 -0.84 -3.21 5.12
N GLY A 189 0.23 -3.53 5.84
CA GLY A 189 1.51 -3.96 5.26
C GLY A 189 2.37 -2.80 4.70
N GLN A 190 1.81 -1.62 4.53
CA GLN A 190 2.48 -0.48 3.88
C GLN A 190 3.26 0.43 4.83
N CYS A 191 3.56 -0.01 6.05
CA CYS A 191 4.46 0.69 6.94
C CYS A 191 5.94 0.55 6.52
N LEU A 192 6.26 -0.45 5.70
CA LEU A 192 7.58 -0.65 5.09
C LEU A 192 7.40 -0.85 3.58
N VAL A 193 7.93 0.05 2.77
CA VAL A 193 7.77 -0.01 1.31
C VAL A 193 9.08 0.21 0.58
N SER A 194 9.29 -0.52 -0.50
CA SER A 194 10.48 -0.43 -1.34
C SER A 194 10.19 0.22 -2.70
N SER A 195 11.19 0.87 -3.28
CA SER A 195 11.13 1.32 -4.67
C SER A 195 12.51 1.23 -5.34
N GLY A 196 12.55 0.53 -6.45
CA GLY A 196 13.82 0.21 -7.11
C GLY A 196 14.65 -0.83 -6.33
N PRO A 197 15.95 -0.98 -6.66
CA PRO A 197 16.71 -2.14 -6.18
C PRO A 197 17.26 -2.02 -4.75
N LYS A 198 17.18 -0.83 -4.11
CA LYS A 198 17.87 -0.57 -2.84
C LYS A 198 17.15 0.36 -1.89
N ASP A 199 16.23 1.21 -2.39
CA ASP A 199 15.58 2.21 -1.58
C ASP A 199 14.39 1.60 -0.84
N VAL A 200 14.27 1.89 0.45
CA VAL A 200 13.18 1.43 1.33
C VAL A 200 12.85 2.53 2.34
N TRP A 201 11.57 2.69 2.62
CA TRP A 201 11.06 3.65 3.59
C TRP A 201 10.22 2.93 4.65
N LEU A 202 10.35 3.41 5.89
CA LEU A 202 9.65 2.93 7.07
C LEU A 202 8.85 4.08 7.68
N ALA A 203 7.55 3.88 7.85
CA ALA A 203 6.61 4.82 8.45
C ALA A 203 6.47 4.58 9.94
N THR A 204 6.43 5.66 10.73
CA THR A 204 6.30 5.57 12.18
C THR A 204 5.26 6.55 12.74
N GLY A 205 4.82 6.27 13.95
CA GLY A 205 3.95 7.13 14.74
C GLY A 205 3.99 6.76 16.22
N GLY A 206 2.95 7.12 16.96
CA GLY A 206 2.84 6.84 18.39
C GLY A 206 3.63 7.80 19.31
N ALA A 207 4.60 8.49 18.76
CA ALA A 207 5.51 9.39 19.48
C ALA A 207 5.14 10.88 19.32
N ALA A 208 5.96 11.76 19.87
CA ALA A 208 5.80 13.21 19.75
C ALA A 208 5.82 13.73 18.31
N ARG A 209 6.40 12.96 17.37
CA ARG A 209 6.50 13.28 15.94
C ARG A 209 6.25 12.02 15.11
N ALA A 210 5.56 12.20 13.98
CA ALA A 210 5.41 11.17 12.97
C ALA A 210 6.57 11.27 11.98
N ARG A 211 7.35 10.20 11.82
CA ARG A 211 8.59 10.21 11.06
C ARG A 211 8.55 9.19 9.92
N VAL A 212 9.40 9.41 8.93
CA VAL A 212 9.75 8.42 7.92
C VAL A 212 11.25 8.20 7.93
N LEU A 213 11.66 6.96 8.07
CA LEU A 213 13.04 6.56 7.91
C LEU A 213 13.27 6.10 6.47
N HIS A 214 14.41 6.42 5.89
CA HIS A 214 14.82 6.03 4.54
C HIS A 214 16.18 5.38 4.55
N SER A 215 16.29 4.25 3.88
CA SER A 215 17.56 3.57 3.56
C SER A 215 17.73 3.48 2.04
N ALA A 216 18.94 3.77 1.55
CA ALA A 216 19.33 3.64 0.14
C ALA A 216 20.26 2.44 -0.11
N ASP A 217 20.42 1.56 0.88
CA ASP A 217 21.37 0.43 0.88
C ASP A 217 20.76 -0.88 1.41
N ARG A 218 19.44 -1.07 1.17
CA ARG A 218 18.70 -2.25 1.60
C ARG A 218 18.69 -2.44 3.11
N GLY A 219 18.47 -1.36 3.86
CA GLY A 219 18.25 -1.41 5.30
C GLY A 219 19.52 -1.46 6.15
N HIS A 220 20.71 -1.26 5.57
CA HIS A 220 21.96 -1.24 6.34
C HIS A 220 22.18 0.07 7.07
N THR A 221 21.86 1.20 6.41
CA THR A 221 21.93 2.53 7.03
C THR A 221 20.66 3.30 6.77
N TRP A 222 20.24 4.12 7.73
CA TRP A 222 18.99 4.85 7.69
C TRP A 222 19.17 6.32 8.02
N THR A 223 18.42 7.15 7.34
CA THR A 223 18.20 8.55 7.69
C THR A 223 16.76 8.71 8.16
N VAL A 224 16.49 9.71 8.97
CA VAL A 224 15.14 9.95 9.52
C VAL A 224 14.72 11.39 9.25
N THR A 225 13.43 11.57 8.91
CA THR A 225 12.83 12.88 8.62
C THR A 225 11.46 12.97 9.26
N ASP A 226 11.18 14.09 9.89
CA ASP A 226 9.84 14.39 10.42
C ASP A 226 8.87 14.62 9.25
N THR A 227 7.63 14.17 9.40
CA THR A 227 6.55 14.47 8.45
C THR A 227 5.70 15.64 8.95
N THR A 228 4.76 16.08 8.12
CA THR A 228 3.76 17.06 8.49
C THR A 228 2.47 16.43 9.04
N ILE A 229 2.41 15.10 9.08
CA ILE A 229 1.25 14.37 9.61
C ILE A 229 1.21 14.52 11.12
N PRO A 230 0.05 14.83 11.72
CA PRO A 230 -0.08 15.00 13.17
C PRO A 230 0.33 13.76 13.96
N ALA A 231 0.96 14.02 15.10
CA ALA A 231 1.46 13.03 16.05
C ALA A 231 1.20 13.47 17.49
N GLY A 232 1.92 12.94 18.47
CA GLY A 232 1.81 13.30 19.88
C GLY A 232 0.78 12.50 20.66
N ASP A 233 0.28 11.41 20.06
CA ASP A 233 -0.64 10.45 20.68
C ASP A 233 -0.31 9.05 20.15
N PRO A 234 -0.40 7.97 20.96
CA PRO A 234 -0.14 6.59 20.52
C PRO A 234 -0.98 6.13 19.32
N ALA A 235 -2.14 6.78 19.09
CA ALA A 235 -3.03 6.45 17.98
C ALA A 235 -2.73 7.24 16.68
N ARG A 236 -1.73 8.12 16.69
CA ARG A 236 -1.46 9.06 15.58
C ARG A 236 -0.12 8.86 14.93
N GLY A 237 -0.09 9.05 13.62
CA GLY A 237 1.16 9.01 12.86
C GLY A 237 0.97 8.70 11.39
N VAL A 238 2.07 8.27 10.76
CA VAL A 238 2.07 7.74 9.40
C VAL A 238 1.76 6.25 9.45
N PHE A 239 0.74 5.82 8.72
CA PHE A 239 0.30 4.42 8.69
C PHE A 239 0.70 3.71 7.41
N ALA A 240 0.74 4.43 6.29
CA ALA A 240 1.07 3.86 5.01
C ALA A 240 1.89 4.82 4.15
N LEU A 241 2.77 4.24 3.36
CA LEU A 241 3.60 4.91 2.38
C LEU A 241 3.35 4.29 1.00
N ALA A 242 3.52 5.10 -0.05
CA ALA A 242 3.62 4.60 -1.41
C ALA A 242 4.64 5.44 -2.19
N PHE A 243 5.64 4.80 -2.78
CA PHE A 243 6.63 5.44 -3.63
C PHE A 243 6.50 4.91 -5.06
N ARG A 244 6.18 5.80 -6.02
CA ARG A 244 6.12 5.42 -7.45
C ARG A 244 7.50 5.35 -8.09
N ASP A 245 8.46 6.03 -7.50
CA ASP A 245 9.88 6.04 -7.84
C ASP A 245 10.69 6.48 -6.61
N ARG A 246 12.02 6.44 -6.67
CA ARG A 246 12.89 6.79 -5.53
C ARG A 246 12.79 8.25 -5.04
N HIS A 247 12.04 9.10 -5.73
CA HIS A 247 11.90 10.53 -5.39
C HIS A 247 10.49 10.92 -4.95
N HIS A 248 9.47 10.32 -5.58
CA HIS A 248 8.09 10.76 -5.39
C HIS A 248 7.31 9.77 -4.54
N GLY A 249 6.91 10.21 -3.37
CA GLY A 249 6.18 9.42 -2.39
C GLY A 249 4.99 10.14 -1.80
N LEU A 250 4.07 9.34 -1.29
CA LEU A 250 2.90 9.73 -0.50
C LEU A 250 2.99 9.06 0.86
N ALA A 251 2.56 9.77 1.88
CA ALA A 251 2.34 9.27 3.22
C ALA A 251 0.90 9.58 3.62
N VAL A 252 0.21 8.61 4.20
CA VAL A 252 -1.12 8.80 4.76
C VAL A 252 -1.18 8.23 6.18
N GLY A 253 -2.10 8.74 6.97
CA GLY A 253 -2.24 8.32 8.36
C GLY A 253 -3.38 9.02 9.07
N GLY A 254 -3.09 9.62 10.23
CA GLY A 254 -4.04 10.34 11.06
C GLY A 254 -4.23 9.66 12.41
N ASP A 255 -5.43 9.76 12.98
CA ASP A 255 -5.82 9.15 14.25
C ASP A 255 -6.74 7.94 13.97
N PHE A 256 -6.30 6.74 14.34
CA PHE A 256 -7.08 5.52 14.06
C PHE A 256 -8.26 5.31 15.02
N ASN A 257 -8.39 6.12 16.08
CA ASN A 257 -9.54 6.01 16.98
C ASN A 257 -10.84 6.37 16.23
N PRO A 258 -11.90 5.58 16.39
CA PRO A 258 -13.15 5.82 15.69
C PRO A 258 -13.73 7.22 15.97
N GLY A 259 -14.19 7.89 14.90
CA GLY A 259 -14.86 9.19 15.01
C GLY A 259 -13.93 10.39 15.22
N GLN A 260 -12.62 10.17 15.26
CA GLN A 260 -11.67 11.29 15.38
C GLN A 260 -11.44 11.95 14.02
N ALA A 261 -11.41 13.28 14.01
CA ALA A 261 -10.99 14.05 12.85
C ALA A 261 -9.49 13.86 12.63
N SER A 262 -9.08 13.74 11.39
CA SER A 262 -7.68 13.60 10.99
C SER A 262 -7.30 14.68 9.98
N PRO A 263 -7.28 15.96 10.39
CA PRO A 263 -6.78 17.02 9.52
C PRO A 263 -5.30 16.75 9.20
N ASP A 264 -4.85 17.15 8.03
CA ASP A 264 -3.46 16.96 7.57
C ASP A 264 -2.98 15.48 7.57
N ALA A 265 -3.91 14.54 7.40
CA ALA A 265 -3.64 13.10 7.40
C ALA A 265 -2.86 12.62 6.16
N ALA A 266 -2.41 13.50 5.28
CA ALA A 266 -1.61 13.17 4.12
C ALA A 266 -0.44 14.14 3.92
N ALA A 267 0.69 13.56 3.50
CA ALA A 267 1.87 14.31 3.11
C ALA A 267 2.47 13.72 1.82
N ARG A 268 3.27 14.54 1.13
CA ARG A 268 3.94 14.15 -0.11
C ARG A 268 5.39 14.58 -0.12
N THR A 269 6.21 13.83 -0.81
CA THR A 269 7.61 14.14 -1.07
C THR A 269 7.91 14.11 -2.57
N SER A 270 8.91 14.88 -3.01
CA SER A 270 9.47 14.86 -4.36
C SER A 270 10.99 14.71 -4.36
N ASP A 271 11.58 14.40 -3.22
CA ASP A 271 13.01 14.29 -3.01
C ASP A 271 13.43 13.02 -2.25
N GLY A 272 12.56 12.00 -2.27
CA GLY A 272 12.83 10.70 -1.67
C GLY A 272 12.61 10.66 -0.15
N GLY A 273 11.76 11.55 0.37
CA GLY A 273 11.47 11.61 1.81
C GLY A 273 12.45 12.47 2.60
N ARG A 274 13.34 13.24 1.92
CA ARG A 274 14.20 14.22 2.61
C ARG A 274 13.40 15.40 3.13
N THR A 275 12.32 15.76 2.44
CA THR A 275 11.33 16.73 2.92
C THR A 275 9.92 16.23 2.64
N TRP A 276 9.01 16.53 3.55
CA TRP A 276 7.59 16.23 3.43
C TRP A 276 6.77 17.50 3.45
N ARG A 277 5.74 17.57 2.63
CA ARG A 277 4.82 18.71 2.53
C ARG A 277 3.40 18.24 2.74
N SER A 278 2.65 18.95 3.57
CA SER A 278 1.22 18.69 3.76
C SER A 278 0.45 18.76 2.46
N ALA A 279 -0.66 18.05 2.43
CA ALA A 279 -1.68 18.14 1.39
C ALA A 279 -2.75 19.14 1.87
N PRO A 280 -2.89 20.33 1.27
CA PRO A 280 -3.90 21.32 1.70
C PRO A 280 -5.33 20.81 1.65
N GLY A 281 -5.60 19.82 0.77
CA GLY A 281 -6.87 19.11 0.70
C GLY A 281 -6.69 17.65 1.11
N SER A 282 -6.20 17.39 2.31
CA SER A 282 -6.01 16.04 2.88
C SER A 282 -7.31 15.21 2.87
N PRO A 283 -7.22 13.88 2.92
CA PRO A 283 -8.37 13.03 3.24
C PRO A 283 -9.08 13.53 4.50
N PRO A 284 -10.41 13.44 4.55
CA PRO A 284 -11.18 14.01 5.69
C PRO A 284 -11.04 13.19 6.98
N ALA A 285 -10.48 11.98 6.90
CA ALA A 285 -10.36 11.04 8.01
C ALA A 285 -9.10 10.19 7.87
N TYR A 286 -8.81 9.41 8.90
CA TYR A 286 -7.74 8.43 8.92
C TYR A 286 -7.73 7.52 7.69
N ARG A 287 -6.53 7.31 7.12
CA ARG A 287 -6.28 6.37 6.03
C ARG A 287 -5.14 5.42 6.41
N SER A 288 -5.38 4.13 6.18
CA SER A 288 -4.48 3.04 6.54
C SER A 288 -3.70 2.46 5.35
N GLY A 289 -4.12 2.75 4.13
CA GLY A 289 -3.47 2.26 2.91
C GLY A 289 -3.42 3.33 1.82
N VAL A 290 -2.38 3.29 0.96
CA VAL A 290 -2.23 4.22 -0.16
C VAL A 290 -1.50 3.53 -1.32
N ALA A 291 -1.98 3.74 -2.56
CA ALA A 291 -1.32 3.21 -3.75
C ALA A 291 -1.41 4.20 -4.92
N TRP A 292 -0.32 4.31 -5.68
CA TRP A 292 -0.32 5.01 -6.96
C TRP A 292 -1.09 4.20 -8.00
N LEU A 293 -1.93 4.89 -8.78
CA LEU A 293 -2.57 4.24 -9.92
C LEU A 293 -1.53 3.93 -11.01
N PRO A 294 -1.58 2.74 -11.59
CA PRO A 294 -0.60 2.31 -12.58
C PRO A 294 -0.58 3.25 -13.78
N HIS A 295 0.63 3.55 -14.27
CA HIS A 295 0.88 4.45 -15.41
C HIS A 295 0.47 5.92 -15.20
N SER A 296 -0.03 6.31 -14.03
CA SER A 296 -0.22 7.71 -13.66
C SER A 296 0.99 8.25 -12.90
N ARG A 297 1.28 9.51 -13.11
CA ARG A 297 2.27 10.26 -12.32
C ARG A 297 1.62 11.11 -11.22
N THR A 298 0.30 11.20 -11.24
CA THR A 298 -0.46 12.12 -10.39
C THR A 298 -1.60 11.46 -9.63
N ASP A 299 -2.06 10.30 -10.12
CA ASP A 299 -3.25 9.68 -9.56
C ASP A 299 -2.89 8.60 -8.54
N ALA A 300 -3.53 8.65 -7.39
CA ALA A 300 -3.37 7.67 -6.33
C ALA A 300 -4.67 7.52 -5.53
N LEU A 301 -4.82 6.36 -4.90
CA LEU A 301 -5.91 6.06 -3.97
C LEU A 301 -5.38 6.00 -2.54
N ALA A 302 -6.17 6.51 -1.61
CA ALA A 302 -5.98 6.29 -0.17
C ALA A 302 -7.24 5.63 0.39
N VAL A 303 -7.07 4.56 1.15
CA VAL A 303 -8.17 3.80 1.74
C VAL A 303 -8.11 3.81 3.26
N GLY A 304 -9.26 3.67 3.89
CA GLY A 304 -9.38 3.54 5.33
C GLY A 304 -10.78 3.05 5.74
N PRO A 305 -11.04 2.93 7.05
CA PRO A 305 -12.31 2.40 7.56
C PRO A 305 -13.55 3.20 7.13
N THR A 306 -13.37 4.46 6.74
CA THR A 306 -14.49 5.37 6.41
C THR A 306 -14.55 5.71 4.92
N GLY A 307 -13.74 5.07 4.07
CA GLY A 307 -13.84 5.27 2.63
C GLY A 307 -12.52 5.26 1.88
N THR A 308 -12.64 5.61 0.61
CA THR A 308 -11.55 5.74 -0.35
C THR A 308 -11.52 7.15 -0.89
N ASP A 309 -10.34 7.76 -0.90
CA ASP A 309 -10.09 9.04 -1.53
C ASP A 309 -9.18 8.87 -2.74
N LEU A 310 -9.42 9.69 -3.75
CA LEU A 310 -8.63 9.79 -4.97
C LEU A 310 -7.95 11.16 -5.02
N THR A 311 -6.67 11.15 -5.31
CA THR A 311 -5.94 12.33 -5.80
C THR A 311 -5.68 12.20 -7.30
N THR A 312 -5.66 13.33 -8.02
CA THR A 312 -5.28 13.40 -9.44
C THR A 312 -4.18 14.45 -9.68
N ASP A 313 -3.59 14.95 -8.62
CA ASP A 313 -2.59 16.03 -8.66
C ASP A 313 -1.32 15.73 -7.83
N GLY A 314 -1.04 14.44 -7.61
CA GLY A 314 0.15 13.97 -6.91
C GLY A 314 0.06 14.16 -5.40
N GLY A 315 -1.13 14.01 -4.83
CA GLY A 315 -1.37 14.09 -3.40
C GLY A 315 -1.49 15.51 -2.86
N ARG A 316 -1.73 16.51 -3.71
CA ARG A 316 -2.00 17.88 -3.23
C ARG A 316 -3.41 18.01 -2.70
N THR A 317 -4.37 17.46 -3.43
CA THR A 317 -5.77 17.43 -3.02
C THR A 317 -6.35 16.03 -3.14
N TRP A 318 -7.31 15.72 -2.28
CA TRP A 318 -7.98 14.43 -2.23
C TRP A 318 -9.49 14.63 -2.25
N ARG A 319 -10.22 13.75 -2.91
CA ARG A 319 -11.68 13.73 -2.90
C ARG A 319 -12.17 12.32 -2.62
N THR A 320 -13.17 12.18 -1.78
CA THR A 320 -13.79 10.89 -1.49
C THR A 320 -14.54 10.39 -2.74
N VAL A 321 -14.29 9.13 -3.08
CA VAL A 321 -14.91 8.45 -4.24
C VAL A 321 -15.73 7.23 -3.84
N ASP A 322 -15.53 6.71 -2.64
CA ASP A 322 -16.24 5.55 -2.10
C ASP A 322 -16.27 5.65 -0.57
N THR A 323 -17.30 5.11 0.07
CA THR A 323 -17.50 5.13 1.54
C THR A 323 -17.37 3.75 2.19
N GLY A 324 -16.97 2.74 1.42
CA GLY A 324 -16.72 1.39 1.93
C GLY A 324 -15.50 1.33 2.83
N SER A 325 -15.55 0.46 3.85
CA SER A 325 -14.44 0.25 4.78
C SER A 325 -13.38 -0.66 4.15
N TYR A 326 -12.16 -0.16 4.04
CA TYR A 326 -10.97 -0.90 3.59
C TYR A 326 -9.79 -0.59 4.49
N ASP A 327 -8.88 -1.54 4.66
CA ASP A 327 -7.65 -1.35 5.42
C ASP A 327 -6.42 -1.17 4.51
N THR A 328 -6.41 -1.85 3.36
CA THR A 328 -5.27 -1.91 2.45
C THR A 328 -5.69 -1.78 0.98
N VAL A 329 -4.80 -1.29 0.14
CA VAL A 329 -4.97 -1.17 -1.31
C VAL A 329 -3.66 -1.46 -2.01
N ASP A 330 -3.70 -2.22 -3.10
CA ASP A 330 -2.54 -2.50 -3.93
C ASP A 330 -2.91 -2.51 -5.41
N CYS A 331 -1.98 -2.05 -6.27
CA CYS A 331 -2.22 -1.86 -7.69
C CYS A 331 -1.09 -2.48 -8.53
N THR A 332 -1.46 -3.14 -9.61
CA THR A 332 -0.54 -3.84 -10.50
C THR A 332 -0.28 -3.09 -11.81
N PRO A 333 0.85 -3.35 -12.49
CA PRO A 333 1.16 -2.71 -13.76
C PRO A 333 0.11 -2.93 -14.87
N ASP A 334 -0.74 -3.96 -14.78
CA ASP A 334 -1.82 -4.21 -15.74
C ASP A 334 -3.07 -3.35 -15.50
N ARG A 335 -2.97 -2.31 -14.66
CA ARG A 335 -4.02 -1.36 -14.27
C ARG A 335 -5.13 -1.93 -13.40
N SER A 336 -4.87 -3.01 -12.71
CA SER A 336 -5.79 -3.54 -11.73
C SER A 336 -5.42 -3.07 -10.34
N CYS A 337 -6.38 -2.53 -9.60
CA CYS A 337 -6.24 -2.23 -8.18
C CYS A 337 -7.21 -3.10 -7.38
N TRP A 338 -6.74 -3.56 -6.25
CA TRP A 338 -7.50 -4.32 -5.28
C TRP A 338 -7.48 -3.61 -3.94
N ALA A 339 -8.55 -3.76 -3.17
CA ALA A 339 -8.62 -3.30 -1.79
C ALA A 339 -9.17 -4.41 -0.91
N ALA A 340 -8.73 -4.45 0.35
CA ALA A 340 -9.20 -5.43 1.31
C ALA A 340 -9.44 -4.77 2.68
N GLY A 341 -10.28 -5.39 3.52
CA GLY A 341 -10.66 -4.81 4.80
C GLY A 341 -11.43 -5.77 5.70
N GLU A 342 -12.26 -5.20 6.55
CA GLU A 342 -13.02 -5.95 7.54
C GLU A 342 -14.16 -6.79 6.93
N ARG A 343 -14.65 -7.76 7.68
CA ARG A 343 -15.80 -8.62 7.33
C ARG A 343 -15.62 -9.34 6.00
N GLY A 344 -14.43 -9.88 5.76
CA GLY A 344 -14.15 -10.63 4.54
C GLY A 344 -14.12 -9.77 3.28
N ARG A 345 -14.16 -8.45 3.41
CA ARG A 345 -14.27 -7.54 2.28
C ARG A 345 -13.00 -7.55 1.44
N VAL A 346 -13.16 -7.88 0.18
CA VAL A 346 -12.18 -7.65 -0.88
C VAL A 346 -12.91 -7.04 -2.07
N ALA A 347 -12.28 -6.11 -2.76
CA ALA A 347 -12.85 -5.47 -3.92
C ALA A 347 -11.80 -5.23 -5.00
N ARG A 348 -12.25 -5.12 -6.24
CA ARG A 348 -11.42 -4.72 -7.38
C ARG A 348 -11.94 -3.41 -7.95
N LEU A 349 -11.03 -2.50 -8.30
CA LEU A 349 -11.38 -1.22 -8.92
C LEU A 349 -11.85 -1.45 -10.36
N GLU A 350 -13.01 -0.89 -10.68
CA GLU A 350 -13.58 -0.87 -12.02
C GLU A 350 -13.67 0.60 -12.50
N GLN A 351 -13.43 0.83 -13.80
CA GLN A 351 -13.47 2.17 -14.42
C GLN A 351 -14.55 2.24 -15.49
#